data_b93afb3eab70493d5f509f7180257561
#
_entry.id   b93afb3eab70493d5f509f7180257561
#
_cell.length_a   1.000
_cell.length_b   1.000
_cell.length_c   1.000
_cell.angle_alpha   90.00
_cell.angle_beta   90.00
_cell.angle_gamma   90.00
#
_symmetry.space_group_name_H-M   'P 1'
#
loop_
_entity.id
_entity.type
_entity.pdbx_description
1 polymer ?
#
loop_
_entity_poly.entity_id
_entity_poly.type
_entity_poly.pdbx_seq_one_letter_code
_entity_poly.pdbx_strand_id
1 'polypeptide(L)'
;LFNHGIRPAVSVGLSVSRVGSAAQIKATKQVAGKVKLELAAYRELAAFAQFGSDLDARTRRQLDRGSRTVELFKQPAYSPKSVEIQVALLWSLQNNFFDDISVEQIFKASASLQEYLETGKEDLLNKILHKKKLDDEIESELKEAVSAWKSTFQAA
;
A
#
# COMPACT_ATOMS: atom_id res chain seq x y z
N LEU A 1 11.27 -16.59 -0.14
CA LEU A 1 10.35 -15.49 -0.48
C LEU A 1 9.47 -15.87 -1.67
N PHE A 2 10.03 -16.16 -2.85
CA PHE A 2 9.23 -16.49 -4.05
C PHE A 2 8.28 -17.68 -3.83
N ASN A 3 8.78 -18.78 -3.27
CA ASN A 3 7.97 -19.98 -2.96
C ASN A 3 6.92 -19.74 -1.85
N HIS A 4 7.06 -18.66 -1.07
CA HIS A 4 6.08 -18.21 -0.08
C HIS A 4 5.12 -17.14 -0.63
N GLY A 5 5.05 -16.98 -1.96
CA GLY A 5 4.12 -16.07 -2.61
C GLY A 5 4.51 -14.59 -2.57
N ILE A 6 5.71 -14.24 -2.10
CA ILE A 6 6.21 -12.86 -2.14
C ILE A 6 6.82 -12.61 -3.52
N ARG A 7 6.14 -11.81 -4.34
CA ARG A 7 6.52 -11.51 -5.73
C ARG A 7 6.38 -10.02 -6.01
N PRO A 8 7.46 -9.29 -6.33
CA PRO A 8 8.85 -9.76 -6.48
C PRO A 8 9.44 -10.28 -5.16
N ALA A 9 10.45 -11.17 -5.27
CA ALA A 9 11.08 -11.83 -4.13
C ALA A 9 12.04 -10.88 -3.38
N VAL A 10 11.51 -9.75 -2.92
CA VAL A 10 12.25 -8.69 -2.22
C VAL A 10 11.82 -8.64 -0.76
N SER A 11 12.78 -8.62 0.14
CA SER A 11 12.53 -8.37 1.55
C SER A 11 12.67 -6.89 1.87
N VAL A 12 11.58 -6.19 2.05
CA VAL A 12 11.56 -4.74 2.35
C VAL A 12 12.34 -4.43 3.63
N GLY A 13 12.28 -5.30 4.64
CA GLY A 13 12.99 -5.10 5.91
C GLY A 13 14.51 -5.27 5.82
N LEU A 14 14.97 -6.22 5.01
CA LEU A 14 16.39 -6.52 4.82
C LEU A 14 17.02 -5.72 3.67
N SER A 15 16.20 -5.18 2.77
CA SER A 15 16.68 -4.37 1.66
C SER A 15 17.18 -3.02 2.16
N VAL A 16 18.45 -2.73 1.89
CA VAL A 16 19.08 -1.45 2.25
C VAL A 16 19.57 -0.77 1.00
N SER A 17 19.19 0.51 0.84
CA SER A 17 19.71 1.35 -0.22
C SER A 17 20.41 2.57 0.39
N ARG A 18 21.66 2.78 -0.01
CA ARG A 18 22.46 3.94 0.44
C ARG A 18 21.85 5.29 -0.01
N VAL A 19 21.21 5.32 -1.17
CA VAL A 19 20.69 6.54 -1.81
C VAL A 19 19.16 6.56 -1.81
N GLY A 20 18.49 5.42 -1.49
CA GLY A 20 17.07 5.19 -1.72
C GLY A 20 16.15 6.30 -1.22
N SER A 21 16.26 6.70 0.05
CA SER A 21 15.39 7.76 0.58
C SER A 21 15.71 9.15 0.01
N ALA A 22 16.96 9.41 -0.36
CA ALA A 22 17.36 10.69 -0.96
C ALA A 22 16.82 10.84 -2.40
N ALA A 23 16.71 9.73 -3.14
CA ALA A 23 16.19 9.71 -4.50
C ALA A 23 14.65 9.83 -4.57
N GLN A 24 13.93 9.54 -3.50
CA GLN A 24 12.46 9.60 -3.47
C GLN A 24 11.94 11.04 -3.47
N ILE A 25 10.85 11.27 -4.21
CA ILE A 25 10.08 12.51 -4.11
C ILE A 25 9.43 12.62 -2.72
N LYS A 26 9.07 13.86 -2.32
CA LYS A 26 8.49 14.11 -1.00
C LYS A 26 7.18 13.32 -0.78
N ALA A 27 6.32 13.24 -1.80
CA ALA A 27 5.08 12.46 -1.74
C ALA A 27 5.33 10.99 -1.36
N THR A 28 6.31 10.33 -1.99
CA THR A 28 6.68 8.96 -1.65
C THR A 28 7.16 8.85 -0.20
N LYS A 29 7.99 9.81 0.27
CA LYS A 29 8.45 9.80 1.67
C LYS A 29 7.30 9.96 2.66
N GLN A 30 6.30 10.79 2.35
CA GLN A 30 5.13 11.01 3.19
C GLN A 30 4.35 9.71 3.41
N VAL A 31 4.16 8.90 2.36
CA VAL A 31 3.35 7.67 2.43
C VAL A 31 4.16 6.41 2.77
N ALA A 32 5.43 6.34 2.42
CA ALA A 32 6.25 5.14 2.62
C ALA A 32 7.04 5.15 3.94
N GLY A 33 7.18 6.30 4.60
CA GLY A 33 8.08 6.46 5.74
C GLY A 33 7.82 5.49 6.90
N LYS A 34 6.57 5.16 7.17
CA LYS A 34 6.16 4.25 8.26
C LYS A 34 6.08 2.78 7.83
N VAL A 35 5.97 2.52 6.55
CA VAL A 35 5.68 1.15 6.03
C VAL A 35 6.78 0.15 6.38
N LYS A 36 8.02 0.58 6.35
CA LYS A 36 9.16 -0.30 6.71
C LYS A 36 9.10 -0.75 8.17
N LEU A 37 8.74 0.15 9.08
CA LEU A 37 8.57 -0.16 10.51
C LEU A 37 7.35 -1.05 10.74
N GLU A 38 6.24 -0.75 10.08
CA GLU A 38 5.00 -1.55 10.15
C GLU A 38 5.25 -2.99 9.67
N LEU A 39 6.00 -3.17 8.58
CA LEU A 39 6.35 -4.50 8.08
C LEU A 39 7.36 -5.25 8.96
N ALA A 40 8.28 -4.55 9.62
CA ALA A 40 9.16 -5.18 10.60
C ALA A 40 8.37 -5.71 11.80
N ALA A 41 7.51 -4.88 12.38
CA ALA A 41 6.61 -5.27 13.47
C ALA A 41 5.67 -6.42 13.07
N TYR A 42 5.11 -6.37 11.87
CA TYR A 42 4.27 -7.46 11.34
C TYR A 42 5.03 -8.81 11.30
N ARG A 43 6.29 -8.83 10.85
CA ARG A 43 7.08 -10.06 10.77
C ARG A 43 7.36 -10.66 12.13
N GLU A 44 7.69 -9.82 13.10
CA GLU A 44 7.90 -10.25 14.49
C GLU A 44 6.60 -10.84 15.07
N LEU A 45 5.49 -10.12 14.92
CA LEU A 45 4.18 -10.58 15.40
C LEU A 45 3.70 -11.84 14.68
N ALA A 46 3.91 -11.97 13.37
CA ALA A 46 3.53 -13.15 12.60
C ALA A 46 4.29 -14.40 13.04
N ALA A 47 5.57 -14.26 13.44
CA ALA A 47 6.35 -15.36 14.00
C ALA A 47 5.76 -15.80 15.36
N PHE A 48 5.36 -14.87 16.23
CA PHE A 48 4.72 -15.19 17.50
C PHE A 48 3.32 -15.78 17.34
N ALA A 49 2.54 -15.29 16.38
CA ALA A 49 1.17 -15.74 16.12
C ALA A 49 1.09 -17.24 15.74
N GLN A 50 2.18 -17.83 15.23
CA GLN A 50 2.24 -19.25 14.95
C GLN A 50 2.25 -20.12 16.21
N PHE A 51 2.59 -19.57 17.35
CA PHE A 51 2.75 -20.30 18.62
C PHE A 51 1.67 -20.00 19.67
N GLY A 52 0.79 -19.01 19.43
CA GLY A 52 -0.22 -18.58 20.39
C GLY A 52 -1.61 -18.43 19.81
N SER A 53 -2.63 -18.96 20.52
CA SER A 53 -4.03 -18.92 20.07
C SER A 53 -4.77 -17.64 20.47
N ASP A 54 -4.33 -16.92 21.51
CA ASP A 54 -5.02 -15.74 22.06
C ASP A 54 -4.26 -14.45 21.78
N LEU A 55 -4.55 -13.86 20.62
CA LEU A 55 -4.06 -12.55 20.27
C LEU A 55 -5.07 -11.48 20.69
N ASP A 56 -4.58 -10.42 21.35
CA ASP A 56 -5.41 -9.25 21.65
C ASP A 56 -5.85 -8.53 20.35
N ALA A 57 -6.91 -7.73 20.45
CA ALA A 57 -7.52 -7.05 19.31
C ALA A 57 -6.57 -6.05 18.60
N ARG A 58 -5.57 -5.51 19.31
CA ARG A 58 -4.58 -4.60 18.74
C ARG A 58 -3.57 -5.37 17.90
N THR A 59 -3.03 -6.44 18.44
CA THR A 59 -2.09 -7.34 17.75
C THR A 59 -2.72 -7.93 16.49
N ARG A 60 -3.99 -8.36 16.59
CA ARG A 60 -4.74 -8.86 15.43
C ARG A 60 -4.85 -7.83 14.32
N ARG A 61 -5.22 -6.58 14.66
CA ARG A 61 -5.27 -5.48 13.66
C ARG A 61 -3.92 -5.18 13.03
N GLN A 62 -2.83 -5.26 13.79
CA GLN A 62 -1.48 -5.07 13.22
C GLN A 62 -1.11 -6.20 12.25
N LEU A 63 -1.47 -7.45 12.55
CA LEU A 63 -1.26 -8.58 11.66
C LEU A 63 -2.09 -8.45 10.38
N ASP A 64 -3.36 -8.11 10.49
CA ASP A 64 -4.25 -7.89 9.35
C ASP A 64 -3.75 -6.77 8.44
N ARG A 65 -3.33 -5.65 9.02
CA ARG A 65 -2.75 -4.53 8.27
C ARG A 65 -1.44 -4.91 7.59
N GLY A 66 -0.56 -5.62 8.29
CA GLY A 66 0.71 -6.11 7.74
C GLY A 66 0.50 -7.09 6.59
N SER A 67 -0.45 -8.00 6.70
CA SER A 67 -0.82 -8.94 5.64
C SER A 67 -1.33 -8.20 4.40
N ARG A 68 -2.23 -7.21 4.56
CA ARG A 68 -2.70 -6.36 3.46
C ARG A 68 -1.57 -5.58 2.80
N THR A 69 -0.63 -5.08 3.59
CA THR A 69 0.55 -4.38 3.07
C THR A 69 1.41 -5.30 2.21
N VAL A 70 1.64 -6.53 2.64
CA VAL A 70 2.40 -7.54 1.86
C VAL A 70 1.68 -7.86 0.55
N GLU A 71 0.35 -8.04 0.57
CA GLU A 71 -0.44 -8.27 -0.64
C GLU A 71 -0.42 -7.08 -1.60
N LEU A 72 -0.51 -5.86 -1.08
CA LEU A 72 -0.44 -4.63 -1.88
C LEU A 72 0.89 -4.49 -2.63
N PHE A 73 1.98 -5.01 -2.05
CA PHE A 73 3.30 -4.97 -2.65
C PHE A 73 3.55 -6.04 -3.70
N LYS A 74 2.66 -7.01 -3.83
CA LYS A 74 2.77 -8.00 -4.90
C LYS A 74 2.55 -7.36 -6.27
N GLN A 75 3.38 -7.74 -7.21
CA GLN A 75 3.41 -7.14 -8.54
C GLN A 75 3.73 -8.21 -9.57
N PRO A 76 2.99 -8.27 -10.69
CA PRO A 76 3.32 -9.17 -11.79
C PRO A 76 4.69 -8.83 -12.40
N ALA A 77 5.33 -9.81 -13.01
CA ALA A 77 6.54 -9.56 -13.78
C ALA A 77 6.24 -8.60 -14.95
N TYR A 78 7.18 -7.72 -15.25
CA TYR A 78 7.07 -6.76 -16.35
C TYR A 78 5.89 -5.76 -16.23
N SER A 79 5.38 -5.54 -15.02
CA SER A 79 4.26 -4.63 -14.76
C SER A 79 4.65 -3.56 -13.72
N PRO A 80 5.56 -2.64 -14.07
CA PRO A 80 5.96 -1.56 -13.15
C PRO A 80 4.79 -0.60 -12.92
N LYS A 81 4.67 -0.10 -11.69
CA LYS A 81 3.71 0.95 -11.34
C LYS A 81 4.40 2.31 -11.38
N SER A 82 3.75 3.31 -11.94
CA SER A 82 4.22 4.69 -11.90
C SER A 82 4.29 5.25 -10.47
N VAL A 83 5.08 6.29 -10.26
CA VAL A 83 5.31 6.83 -8.90
C VAL A 83 4.03 7.39 -8.28
N GLU A 84 3.22 8.10 -9.05
CA GLU A 84 1.94 8.67 -8.62
C GLU A 84 0.94 7.59 -8.21
N ILE A 85 0.90 6.46 -8.93
CA ILE A 85 0.06 5.31 -8.55
C ILE A 85 0.58 4.65 -7.28
N GLN A 86 1.90 4.48 -7.13
CA GLN A 86 2.49 3.97 -5.89
C GLN A 86 2.13 4.85 -4.69
N VAL A 87 2.19 6.17 -4.85
CA VAL A 87 1.82 7.15 -3.82
C VAL A 87 0.34 7.02 -3.48
N ALA A 88 -0.55 6.97 -4.48
CA ALA A 88 -1.99 6.88 -4.26
C ALA A 88 -2.39 5.56 -3.54
N LEU A 89 -1.81 4.42 -3.94
CA LEU A 89 -2.07 3.13 -3.31
C LEU A 89 -1.58 3.09 -1.84
N LEU A 90 -0.37 3.58 -1.58
CA LEU A 90 0.18 3.65 -0.22
C LEU A 90 -0.59 4.64 0.67
N TRP A 91 -1.00 5.79 0.10
CA TRP A 91 -1.85 6.74 0.79
C TRP A 91 -3.20 6.11 1.17
N SER A 92 -3.82 5.36 0.27
CA SER A 92 -5.08 4.65 0.50
C SER A 92 -4.95 3.59 1.60
N LEU A 93 -3.84 2.85 1.60
CA LEU A 93 -3.53 1.89 2.66
C LEU A 93 -3.40 2.58 4.03
N GLN A 94 -2.67 3.70 4.10
CA GLN A 94 -2.46 4.42 5.35
C GLN A 94 -3.72 5.09 5.89
N ASN A 95 -4.65 5.45 5.01
CA ASN A 95 -5.94 6.04 5.36
C ASN A 95 -7.05 4.99 5.51
N ASN A 96 -6.70 3.71 5.70
CA ASN A 96 -7.59 2.60 6.06
C ASN A 96 -8.65 2.25 5.00
N PHE A 97 -8.44 2.65 3.74
CA PHE A 97 -9.39 2.33 2.66
C PHE A 97 -9.43 0.86 2.28
N PHE A 98 -8.44 0.08 2.69
CA PHE A 98 -8.36 -1.36 2.45
C PHE A 98 -8.73 -2.22 3.67
N ASP A 99 -9.07 -1.63 4.82
CA ASP A 99 -9.22 -2.35 6.09
C ASP A 99 -10.39 -3.34 6.12
N ASP A 100 -11.44 -3.07 5.38
CA ASP A 100 -12.65 -3.91 5.23
C ASP A 100 -12.59 -4.87 4.03
N ILE A 101 -11.52 -4.82 3.24
CA ILE A 101 -11.30 -5.72 2.12
C ILE A 101 -10.50 -6.94 2.62
N SER A 102 -10.92 -8.15 2.26
CA SER A 102 -10.19 -9.36 2.64
C SER A 102 -8.79 -9.38 2.02
N VAL A 103 -7.84 -10.02 2.71
CA VAL A 103 -6.43 -10.05 2.30
C VAL A 103 -6.28 -10.61 0.87
N GLU A 104 -7.04 -11.65 0.54
CA GLU A 104 -7.03 -12.31 -0.77
C GLU A 104 -7.49 -11.40 -1.92
N GLN A 105 -8.29 -10.38 -1.58
CA GLN A 105 -8.85 -9.44 -2.56
C GLN A 105 -8.04 -8.16 -2.71
N ILE A 106 -7.05 -7.92 -1.86
CA ILE A 106 -6.23 -6.70 -1.90
C ILE A 106 -5.55 -6.51 -3.26
N PHE A 107 -5.03 -7.58 -3.85
CA PHE A 107 -4.39 -7.50 -5.16
C PHE A 107 -5.39 -7.03 -6.24
N LYS A 108 -6.61 -7.61 -6.26
CA LYS A 108 -7.69 -7.22 -7.18
C LYS A 108 -8.15 -5.79 -6.92
N ALA A 109 -8.33 -5.42 -5.66
CA ALA A 109 -8.72 -4.08 -5.25
C ALA A 109 -7.69 -3.02 -5.67
N SER A 110 -6.40 -3.30 -5.49
CA SER A 110 -5.32 -2.39 -5.89
C SER A 110 -5.27 -2.19 -7.41
N ALA A 111 -5.50 -3.25 -8.19
CA ALA A 111 -5.57 -3.16 -9.65
C ALA A 111 -6.79 -2.34 -10.11
N SER A 112 -7.94 -2.57 -9.50
CA SER A 112 -9.17 -1.81 -9.78
C SER A 112 -9.03 -0.32 -9.41
N LEU A 113 -8.42 0.00 -8.26
CA LEU A 113 -8.16 1.39 -7.88
C LEU A 113 -7.18 2.06 -8.85
N GLN A 114 -6.14 1.36 -9.26
CA GLN A 114 -5.19 1.87 -10.25
C GLN A 114 -5.90 2.22 -11.56
N GLU A 115 -6.69 1.29 -12.12
CA GLU A 115 -7.46 1.50 -13.34
C GLU A 115 -8.43 2.68 -13.21
N TYR A 116 -9.14 2.78 -12.09
CA TYR A 116 -10.05 3.89 -11.82
C TYR A 116 -9.32 5.26 -11.82
N LEU A 117 -8.14 5.32 -11.21
CA LEU A 117 -7.34 6.54 -11.15
C LEU A 117 -6.76 6.90 -12.52
N GLU A 118 -6.24 5.92 -13.26
CA GLU A 118 -5.63 6.12 -14.59
C GLU A 118 -6.67 6.54 -15.64
N THR A 119 -7.90 6.04 -15.56
CA THR A 119 -8.94 6.35 -16.55
C THR A 119 -9.79 7.55 -16.20
N GLY A 120 -9.99 7.85 -14.92
CA GLY A 120 -10.95 8.88 -14.50
C GLY A 120 -10.38 10.01 -13.66
N LYS A 121 -9.10 9.94 -13.27
CA LYS A 121 -8.45 10.91 -12.36
C LYS A 121 -7.03 11.29 -12.80
N GLU A 122 -6.80 11.34 -14.12
CA GLU A 122 -5.50 11.71 -14.69
C GLU A 122 -4.97 13.04 -14.14
N ASP A 123 -5.85 14.05 -13.99
CA ASP A 123 -5.44 15.36 -13.47
C ASP A 123 -4.88 15.27 -12.03
N LEU A 124 -5.48 14.45 -11.20
CA LEU A 124 -5.00 14.19 -9.84
C LEU A 124 -3.62 13.52 -9.86
N LEU A 125 -3.45 12.50 -10.69
CA LEU A 125 -2.16 11.83 -10.86
C LEU A 125 -1.08 12.80 -11.36
N ASN A 126 -1.42 13.62 -12.33
CA ASN A 126 -0.53 14.68 -12.85
C ASN A 126 -0.17 15.71 -11.77
N LYS A 127 -1.11 16.11 -10.90
CA LYS A 127 -0.81 16.99 -9.76
C LYS A 127 0.22 16.36 -8.82
N ILE A 128 0.07 15.07 -8.48
CA ILE A 128 1.03 14.36 -7.63
C ILE A 128 2.41 14.33 -8.29
N LEU A 129 2.47 14.01 -9.58
CA LEU A 129 3.71 13.90 -10.34
C LEU A 129 4.45 15.25 -10.43
N HIS A 130 3.74 16.36 -10.68
CA HIS A 130 4.33 17.69 -10.85
C HIS A 130 4.66 18.35 -9.51
N LYS A 131 3.75 18.35 -8.53
CA LYS A 131 3.99 18.93 -7.21
C LYS A 131 4.99 18.12 -6.38
N LYS A 132 5.15 16.83 -6.66
CA LYS A 132 6.06 15.88 -5.98
C LYS A 132 5.88 15.81 -4.46
N LYS A 133 4.77 16.33 -3.95
CA LYS A 133 4.37 16.33 -2.54
C LYS A 133 2.87 16.18 -2.43
N LEU A 134 2.40 15.63 -1.34
CA LEU A 134 1.00 15.66 -0.95
C LEU A 134 0.78 16.91 -0.09
N ASP A 135 -0.04 17.82 -0.58
CA ASP A 135 -0.59 18.94 0.16
C ASP A 135 -2.08 18.72 0.43
N ASP A 136 -2.69 19.57 1.22
CA ASP A 136 -4.08 19.43 1.68
C ASP A 136 -5.08 19.34 0.50
N GLU A 137 -4.80 20.02 -0.60
CA GLU A 137 -5.61 19.96 -1.82
C GLU A 137 -5.57 18.54 -2.43
N ILE A 138 -4.37 18.01 -2.67
CA ILE A 138 -4.18 16.67 -3.24
C ILE A 138 -4.73 15.61 -2.31
N GLU A 139 -4.52 15.72 -1.00
CA GLU A 139 -5.06 14.77 -0.04
C GLU A 139 -6.59 14.76 -0.01
N SER A 140 -7.23 15.93 -0.15
CA SER A 140 -8.68 16.04 -0.27
C SER A 140 -9.19 15.38 -1.55
N GLU A 141 -8.56 15.65 -2.69
CA GLU A 141 -8.91 15.03 -3.97
C GLU A 141 -8.69 13.51 -3.97
N LEU A 142 -7.59 13.03 -3.35
CA LEU A 142 -7.34 11.60 -3.16
C LEU A 142 -8.44 10.96 -2.33
N LYS A 143 -8.84 11.60 -1.23
CA LYS A 143 -9.90 11.11 -0.36
C LYS A 143 -11.23 10.98 -1.10
N GLU A 144 -11.60 11.99 -1.89
CA GLU A 144 -12.81 11.96 -2.71
C GLU A 144 -12.75 10.86 -3.77
N ALA A 145 -11.64 10.78 -4.51
CA ALA A 145 -11.47 9.80 -5.58
C ALA A 145 -11.49 8.35 -5.05
N VAL A 146 -10.76 8.08 -3.97
CA VAL A 146 -10.69 6.74 -3.38
C VAL A 146 -12.01 6.37 -2.70
N SER A 147 -12.72 7.32 -2.09
CA SER A 147 -14.06 7.08 -1.52
C SER A 147 -15.08 6.74 -2.61
N ALA A 148 -15.06 7.47 -3.73
CA ALA A 148 -15.91 7.19 -4.86
C ALA A 148 -15.62 5.81 -5.49
N TRP A 149 -14.34 5.48 -5.70
CA TRP A 149 -13.95 4.15 -6.15
C TRP A 149 -14.46 3.07 -5.20
N LYS A 150 -14.26 3.26 -3.90
CA LYS A 150 -14.62 2.27 -2.89
C LYS A 150 -16.13 1.99 -2.87
N SER A 151 -16.95 3.01 -3.09
CA SER A 151 -18.42 2.84 -3.15
C SER A 151 -18.89 2.00 -4.34
N THR A 152 -18.09 1.94 -5.40
CA THR A 152 -18.38 1.15 -6.61
C THR A 152 -17.65 -0.20 -6.64
N PHE A 153 -16.59 -0.33 -5.87
CA PHE A 153 -15.84 -1.59 -5.78
C PHE A 153 -16.66 -2.62 -5.03
N GLN A 154 -17.16 -3.62 -5.76
CA GLN A 154 -17.76 -4.80 -5.18
C GLN A 154 -16.69 -5.87 -5.05
N ALA A 155 -16.36 -6.21 -3.82
CA ALA A 155 -15.54 -7.39 -3.54
C ALA A 155 -16.39 -8.63 -3.87
N ALA A 156 -16.04 -9.30 -4.99
CA ALA A 156 -16.70 -10.53 -5.41
C ALA A 156 -16.19 -11.72 -4.60
#